data_3fc6f2c7f6571da880d4be86bfc365df
#
_entry.id   3fc6f2c7f6571da880d4be86bfc365df
#
_cell.length_a   1.000
_cell.length_b   1.000
_cell.length_c   1.000
_cell.angle_alpha   90.00
_cell.angle_beta   90.00
_cell.angle_gamma   90.00
#
_symmetry.space_group_name_H-M   'P 1'
#
loop_
_entity.id
_entity.type
_entity.pdbx_description
1 polymer ?
#
loop_
_entity_poly.entity_id
_entity_poly.type
_entity_poly.pdbx_seq_one_letter_code
_entity_poly.pdbx_strand_id
1 'polypeptide(L)' 'MENKEITMADYVVEKLANEVKELKVRLAQTEFTAMAYKEKYEALLKEQEQEVEEYEETVSE' A
#
# COMPACT_ATOMS: atom_id res chain seq x y z
N MET A 1 17.95 21.88 -38.94
CA MET A 1 17.58 21.11 -38.06
C MET A 1 18.58 20.62 -37.21
N GLU A 2 18.40 20.53 -36.07
CA GLU A 2 19.34 20.19 -35.33
C GLU A 2 19.23 18.92 -34.84
N ASN A 3 20.27 18.31 -34.80
CA ASN A 3 20.31 17.06 -34.25
C ASN A 3 20.57 17.22 -32.86
N LYS A 4 19.61 16.96 -32.14
CA LYS A 4 19.80 17.00 -30.76
C LYS A 4 20.34 15.72 -30.39
N GLU A 5 21.58 15.66 -30.08
CA GLU A 5 22.18 14.46 -29.62
C GLU A 5 21.82 14.31 -28.15
N ILE A 6 21.32 13.16 -27.78
CA ILE A 6 21.02 12.88 -26.41
C ILE A 6 22.32 12.58 -25.70
N THR A 7 22.63 13.37 -24.72
CA THR A 7 23.85 13.14 -23.95
C THR A 7 23.62 12.01 -22.97
N MET A 8 24.70 11.46 -22.46
CA MET A 8 24.61 10.43 -21.45
C MET A 8 23.88 10.94 -20.21
N ALA A 9 24.11 12.19 -19.85
CA ALA A 9 23.44 12.78 -18.71
C ALA A 9 21.93 12.82 -18.92
N ASP A 10 21.50 13.19 -20.12
CA ASP A 10 20.07 13.22 -20.42
C ASP A 10 19.45 11.84 -20.33
N TYR A 11 20.15 10.85 -20.85
CA TYR A 11 19.66 9.49 -20.80
C TYR A 11 19.52 9.00 -19.37
N VAL A 12 20.53 9.26 -18.54
CA VAL A 12 20.49 8.83 -17.15
C VAL A 12 19.37 9.51 -16.38
N VAL A 13 19.18 10.80 -16.61
CA VAL A 13 18.10 11.53 -15.94
C VAL A 13 16.75 10.96 -16.31
N GLU A 14 16.54 10.72 -17.60
CA GLU A 14 15.28 10.18 -18.06
C GLU A 14 15.03 8.78 -17.50
N LYS A 15 16.06 7.96 -17.51
CA LYS A 15 15.94 6.61 -17.00
C LYS A 15 15.60 6.63 -15.51
N LEU A 16 16.29 7.47 -14.74
CA LEU A 16 16.03 7.56 -13.31
C LEU A 16 14.64 8.10 -13.04
N ALA A 17 14.19 9.07 -13.83
CA ALA A 17 12.86 9.62 -13.66
C ALA A 17 11.79 8.54 -13.87
N ASN A 18 11.99 7.69 -14.88
CA ASN A 18 11.06 6.60 -15.14
C ASN A 18 11.08 5.57 -14.04
N GLU A 19 12.26 5.27 -13.51
CA GLU A 19 12.37 4.32 -12.40
C GLU A 19 11.70 4.85 -11.14
N VAL A 20 11.85 6.15 -10.87
CA VAL A 20 11.19 6.75 -9.73
C VAL A 20 9.68 6.67 -9.89
N LYS A 21 9.18 6.92 -11.09
CA LYS A 21 7.74 6.80 -11.35
C LYS A 21 7.25 5.40 -11.06
N GLU A 22 7.96 4.40 -11.56
CA GLU A 22 7.57 3.02 -11.34
C GLU A 22 7.59 2.66 -9.87
N LEU A 23 8.63 3.11 -9.17
CA LEU A 23 8.74 2.81 -7.75
C LEU A 23 7.63 3.47 -6.96
N LYS A 24 7.25 4.68 -7.34
CA LYS A 24 6.15 5.36 -6.66
C LYS A 24 4.84 4.65 -6.87
N VAL A 25 4.61 4.14 -8.07
CA VAL A 25 3.39 3.38 -8.35
C VAL A 25 3.36 2.11 -7.51
N ARG A 26 4.48 1.40 -7.45
CA ARG A 26 4.56 0.18 -6.64
C ARG A 26 4.36 0.47 -5.17
N LEU A 27 4.93 1.56 -4.71
CA LEU A 27 4.76 1.95 -3.32
C LEU A 27 3.30 2.24 -3.00
N ALA A 28 2.64 2.98 -3.87
CA ALA A 28 1.22 3.29 -3.67
C ALA A 28 0.38 2.02 -3.65
N GLN A 29 0.69 1.07 -4.53
CA GLN A 29 -0.03 -0.20 -4.57
C GLN A 29 0.19 -1.00 -3.30
N THR A 30 1.43 -0.98 -2.79
CA THR A 30 1.74 -1.69 -1.56
C THR A 30 1.03 -1.05 -0.38
N GLU A 31 0.99 0.27 -0.35
CA GLU A 31 0.29 0.98 0.71
C GLU A 31 -1.20 0.69 0.69
N PHE A 32 -1.76 0.62 -0.50
CA PHE A 32 -3.19 0.28 -0.64
C PHE A 32 -3.47 -1.11 -0.10
N THR A 33 -2.62 -2.06 -0.47
CA THR A 33 -2.78 -3.43 -0.02
C THR A 33 -2.65 -3.53 1.50
N ALA A 34 -1.67 -2.83 2.06
CA ALA A 34 -1.48 -2.83 3.51
C ALA A 34 -2.68 -2.23 4.23
N MET A 35 -3.25 -1.17 3.67
CA MET A 35 -4.42 -0.55 4.26
C MET A 35 -5.62 -1.49 4.22
N ALA A 36 -5.80 -2.20 3.11
CA ALA A 36 -6.89 -3.15 2.98
C ALA A 36 -6.77 -4.28 3.99
N TYR A 37 -5.57 -4.80 4.18
CA TYR A 37 -5.36 -5.84 5.17
C TYR A 37 -5.58 -5.34 6.59
N LYS A 38 -5.16 -4.12 6.85
CA LYS A 38 -5.36 -3.53 8.16
C LYS A 38 -6.85 -3.41 8.49
N GLU A 39 -7.64 -2.94 7.52
CA GLU A 39 -9.07 -2.82 7.73
C GLU A 39 -9.72 -4.17 7.97
N LYS A 40 -9.32 -5.19 7.23
CA LYS A 40 -9.83 -6.52 7.43
C LYS A 40 -9.49 -7.05 8.81
N TYR A 41 -8.26 -6.82 9.23
CA TYR A 41 -7.81 -7.28 10.52
C TYR A 41 -8.61 -6.62 11.64
N GLU A 42 -8.81 -5.32 11.52
CA GLU A 42 -9.58 -4.58 12.53
C GLU A 42 -11.02 -5.04 12.57
N ALA A 43 -11.59 -5.34 11.42
CA ALA A 43 -12.95 -5.86 11.38
C ALA A 43 -13.06 -7.21 12.07
N LEU A 44 -12.08 -8.08 11.83
CA LEU A 44 -12.05 -9.39 12.49
C LEU A 44 -11.90 -9.27 13.99
N LEU A 45 -11.06 -8.34 14.42
CA LEU A 45 -10.89 -8.12 15.86
C LEU A 45 -12.18 -7.65 16.51
N LYS A 46 -12.91 -6.78 15.84
CA LYS A 46 -14.18 -6.31 16.36
C LYS A 46 -15.17 -7.44 16.49
N GLU A 47 -15.22 -8.31 15.48
CA GLU A 47 -16.10 -9.46 15.54
C GLU A 47 -15.76 -10.35 16.70
N GLN A 48 -14.48 -10.60 16.92
CA GLN A 48 -14.06 -11.45 18.04
C GLN A 48 -14.42 -10.82 19.37
N GLU A 49 -14.24 -9.52 19.48
CA GLU A 49 -14.57 -8.82 20.71
C GLU A 49 -16.07 -8.94 21.00
N GLN A 50 -16.89 -8.81 19.98
CA GLN A 50 -18.33 -8.95 20.15
C GLN A 50 -18.72 -10.35 20.57
N GLU A 51 -18.10 -11.35 19.97
CA GLU A 51 -18.37 -12.73 20.33
C GLU A 51 -17.99 -13.01 21.78
N VAL A 52 -16.87 -12.50 22.21
CA VAL A 52 -16.42 -12.68 23.57
C VAL A 52 -17.36 -11.99 24.54
N GLU A 53 -17.81 -10.80 24.21
CA GLU A 53 -18.75 -10.10 25.07
C GLU A 53 -20.07 -10.85 25.18
N GLU A 54 -20.57 -11.37 24.08
CA GLU A 54 -21.80 -12.15 24.11
C GLU A 54 -21.64 -13.40 24.93
N TYR A 55 -20.50 -14.06 24.81
CA TYR A 55 -20.24 -15.26 25.58
C TYR A 55 -20.17 -14.94 27.06
N GLU A 56 -19.51 -13.86 27.41
CA GLU A 56 -19.39 -13.47 28.81
C GLU A 56 -20.75 -13.10 29.40
N GLU A 57 -21.58 -12.42 28.65
CA GLU A 57 -22.92 -12.11 29.12
C GLU A 57 -23.72 -13.37 29.39
N THR A 58 -23.60 -14.32 28.49
CA THR A 58 -24.32 -15.59 28.65
C THR A 58 -23.83 -16.35 29.85
N VAL A 59 -22.52 -16.36 30.06
CA VAL A 59 -21.93 -17.12 31.16
C VAL A 59 -22.16 -16.46 32.52
N SER A 60 -22.22 -15.16 32.56
CA SER A 60 -22.33 -14.49 33.83
C SER A 60 -23.71 -14.53 34.41
N GLU A 61 -24.63 -15.11 33.71
CA GLU A 61 -25.95 -15.34 34.27
C GLU A 61 -25.92 -16.64 35.00
#